data_b290f2816c1d057035e7f15afd66cb7c
#
_entry.id   b290f2816c1d057035e7f15afd66cb7c
#
_cell.length_a   1.000
_cell.length_b   1.000
_cell.length_c   1.000
_cell.angle_alpha   90.00
_cell.angle_beta   90.00
_cell.angle_gamma   90.00
#
_symmetry.space_group_name_H-M   'P 1'
#
loop_
_entity.id
_entity.type
_entity.pdbx_description
1 polymer ?
#
loop_
_entity_poly.entity_id
_entity_poly.type
_entity_poly.pdbx_seq_one_letter_code
_entity_poly.pdbx_strand_id
1 'polypeptide(L)'
;MAVRFPSDKIAQELIKAGGGFVAAPSANTSGRPSPTMAEHVEEDLGDAIDMIIDGGQVGIGLESTIVDFTEDVPVVLRPGYISLEMLQETLGDVRMDKGLLITDSSVHPKAPGMKYRHYAPKADLSIIEGNEEDVVACINHLTDEAVAKGLKVGVIATDETKARYAHADVLSIGSREEEETIAHHQSRKTSYR
;
A
#
# COMPACT_ATOMS: atom_id res chain seq x y z
N MET A 1 -4.73 -13.37 -19.07
CA MET A 1 -3.83 -13.97 -18.05
C MET A 1 -2.96 -12.85 -17.51
N ALA A 2 -2.78 -12.73 -16.18
CA ALA A 2 -1.86 -11.77 -15.60
C ALA A 2 -0.54 -12.45 -15.24
N VAL A 3 0.59 -11.80 -15.53
CA VAL A 3 1.93 -12.29 -15.22
C VAL A 3 2.63 -11.26 -14.34
N ARG A 4 3.31 -11.72 -13.28
CA ARG A 4 4.17 -10.92 -12.42
C ARG A 4 5.61 -11.40 -12.56
N PHE A 5 6.54 -10.46 -12.71
CA PHE A 5 7.97 -10.74 -12.71
C PHE A 5 8.59 -10.04 -11.48
N PRO A 6 8.84 -10.77 -10.38
CA PRO A 6 9.37 -10.17 -9.15
C PRO A 6 10.84 -9.76 -9.32
N SER A 7 11.23 -8.65 -8.69
CA SER A 7 12.62 -8.21 -8.57
C SER A 7 13.37 -8.87 -7.41
N ASP A 8 12.65 -9.43 -6.44
CA ASP A 8 13.22 -10.11 -5.29
C ASP A 8 13.95 -11.39 -5.69
N LYS A 9 15.21 -11.53 -5.22
CA LYS A 9 16.07 -12.65 -5.61
C LYS A 9 15.62 -13.99 -5.03
N ILE A 10 15.07 -14.00 -3.80
CA ILE A 10 14.57 -15.23 -3.16
C ILE A 10 13.35 -15.74 -3.92
N ALA A 11 12.44 -14.84 -4.27
CA ALA A 11 11.28 -15.18 -5.09
C ALA A 11 11.68 -15.69 -6.48
N GLN A 12 12.69 -15.10 -7.12
CA GLN A 12 13.20 -15.56 -8.41
C GLN A 12 13.80 -16.96 -8.33
N GLU A 13 14.62 -17.25 -7.30
CA GLU A 13 15.21 -18.59 -7.10
C GLU A 13 14.15 -19.63 -6.78
N LEU A 14 13.13 -19.29 -5.97
CA LEU A 14 11.99 -20.17 -5.70
C LEU A 14 11.24 -20.51 -6.99
N ILE A 15 10.95 -19.50 -7.83
CA ILE A 15 10.29 -19.71 -9.12
C ILE A 15 11.12 -20.60 -10.03
N LYS A 16 12.43 -20.40 -10.11
CA LYS A 16 13.34 -21.27 -10.90
C LYS A 16 13.31 -22.71 -10.39
N ALA A 17 13.42 -22.91 -9.08
CA ALA A 17 13.36 -24.24 -8.46
C ALA A 17 12.01 -24.91 -8.67
N GLY A 18 10.92 -24.15 -8.72
CA GLY A 18 9.56 -24.61 -8.99
C GLY A 18 9.23 -24.89 -10.47
N GLY A 19 10.22 -24.82 -11.36
CA GLY A 19 10.04 -25.14 -12.78
C GLY A 19 9.84 -23.92 -13.68
N GLY A 20 10.16 -22.70 -13.19
CA GLY A 20 10.19 -21.47 -13.97
C GLY A 20 8.93 -20.62 -13.89
N PHE A 21 7.84 -21.12 -13.32
CA PHE A 21 6.61 -20.38 -13.08
C PHE A 21 5.85 -20.95 -11.89
N VAL A 22 5.15 -20.05 -11.15
CA VAL A 22 4.34 -20.41 -9.98
C VAL A 22 3.03 -19.61 -10.04
N ALA A 23 1.90 -20.28 -9.76
CA ALA A 23 0.63 -19.60 -9.55
C ALA A 23 0.50 -19.24 -8.06
N ALA A 24 0.31 -17.96 -7.75
CA ALA A 24 0.25 -17.48 -6.38
C ALA A 24 -0.75 -16.33 -6.21
N PRO A 25 -1.57 -16.34 -5.16
CA PRO A 25 -2.33 -15.17 -4.71
C PRO A 25 -1.47 -14.26 -3.83
N SER A 26 -2.05 -13.17 -3.29
CA SER A 26 -1.47 -12.45 -2.16
C SER A 26 -1.52 -13.31 -0.88
N ALA A 27 -0.49 -13.17 -0.02
CA ALA A 27 -0.34 -13.99 1.18
C ALA A 27 -1.09 -13.39 2.39
N ASN A 28 -2.37 -13.09 2.21
CA ASN A 28 -3.27 -12.54 3.24
C ASN A 28 -4.66 -13.12 3.12
N THR A 29 -5.43 -13.08 4.20
CA THR A 29 -6.87 -13.38 4.16
C THR A 29 -7.63 -12.26 3.45
N SER A 30 -8.77 -12.60 2.84
CA SER A 30 -9.57 -11.66 2.05
C SER A 30 -9.97 -10.43 2.88
N GLY A 31 -9.78 -9.24 2.31
CA GLY A 31 -10.12 -7.96 2.93
C GLY A 31 -9.02 -7.37 3.82
N ARG A 32 -7.99 -8.12 4.19
CA ARG A 32 -6.85 -7.60 4.95
C ARG A 32 -5.79 -6.94 4.05
N PRO A 33 -4.97 -6.02 4.59
CA PRO A 33 -3.83 -5.46 3.87
C PRO A 33 -2.85 -6.54 3.41
N SER A 34 -2.17 -6.30 2.29
CA SER A 34 -1.08 -7.17 1.84
C SER A 34 0.06 -7.19 2.86
N PRO A 35 0.63 -8.37 3.19
CA PRO A 35 1.70 -8.48 4.17
C PRO A 35 2.97 -7.81 3.68
N THR A 36 3.70 -7.18 4.61
CA THR A 36 5.01 -6.56 4.35
C THR A 36 6.14 -7.19 5.14
N MET A 37 5.81 -8.13 6.04
CA MET A 37 6.74 -8.92 6.85
C MET A 37 6.22 -10.35 6.98
N ALA A 38 7.11 -11.30 7.33
CA ALA A 38 6.74 -12.69 7.51
C ALA A 38 5.72 -12.89 8.64
N GLU A 39 5.81 -12.12 9.72
CA GLU A 39 4.88 -12.19 10.86
C GLU A 39 3.43 -11.89 10.44
N HIS A 40 3.22 -11.00 9.46
CA HIS A 40 1.88 -10.73 8.94
C HIS A 40 1.28 -11.93 8.20
N VAL A 41 2.13 -12.69 7.50
CA VAL A 41 1.73 -13.94 6.82
C VAL A 41 1.41 -15.00 7.86
N GLU A 42 2.23 -15.13 8.91
CA GLU A 42 2.00 -16.06 10.00
C GLU A 42 0.69 -15.76 10.74
N GLU A 43 0.43 -14.47 11.05
CA GLU A 43 -0.84 -14.06 11.68
C GLU A 43 -2.08 -14.37 10.83
N ASP A 44 -1.96 -14.29 9.50
CA ASP A 44 -3.09 -14.46 8.60
C ASP A 44 -3.31 -15.90 8.15
N LEU A 45 -2.23 -16.65 7.94
CA LEU A 45 -2.26 -17.93 7.25
C LEU A 45 -1.49 -19.03 7.98
N GLY A 46 -0.83 -18.76 9.12
CA GLY A 46 0.05 -19.70 9.80
C GLY A 46 -0.58 -21.08 10.06
N ASP A 47 -1.87 -21.12 10.41
CA ASP A 47 -2.61 -22.38 10.62
C ASP A 47 -3.00 -23.11 9.32
N ALA A 48 -2.84 -22.45 8.16
CA ALA A 48 -3.32 -22.96 6.87
C ALA A 48 -2.19 -23.34 5.89
N ILE A 49 -0.94 -23.05 6.24
CA ILE A 49 0.24 -23.27 5.37
C ILE A 49 1.34 -24.02 6.12
N ASP A 50 2.12 -24.82 5.39
CA ASP A 50 3.17 -25.64 5.98
C ASP A 50 4.50 -24.91 6.15
N MET A 51 4.73 -23.82 5.41
CA MET A 51 6.02 -23.13 5.39
C MET A 51 5.88 -21.67 5.00
N ILE A 52 6.64 -20.81 5.69
CA ILE A 52 6.88 -19.40 5.33
C ILE A 52 8.37 -19.24 5.02
N ILE A 53 8.69 -18.67 3.87
CA ILE A 53 10.04 -18.26 3.54
C ILE A 53 10.16 -16.76 3.83
N ASP A 54 10.89 -16.43 4.90
CA ASP A 54 11.13 -15.05 5.28
C ASP A 54 12.25 -14.45 4.43
N GLY A 55 11.88 -13.58 3.50
CA GLY A 55 12.80 -12.79 2.68
C GLY A 55 13.16 -11.44 3.30
N GLY A 56 12.76 -11.20 4.55
CA GLY A 56 12.87 -9.90 5.20
C GLY A 56 11.71 -8.96 4.86
N GLN A 57 11.82 -7.74 5.35
CA GLN A 57 10.81 -6.72 5.11
C GLN A 57 10.79 -6.30 3.63
N VAL A 58 9.59 -6.16 3.04
CA VAL A 58 9.47 -5.69 1.66
C VAL A 58 9.96 -4.25 1.53
N GLY A 59 10.70 -3.98 0.46
CA GLY A 59 11.20 -2.63 0.17
C GLY A 59 10.11 -1.68 -0.33
N ILE A 60 9.08 -2.21 -0.98
CA ILE A 60 7.98 -1.45 -1.57
C ILE A 60 6.68 -1.97 -0.97
N GLY A 61 6.01 -1.16 -0.16
CA GLY A 61 4.77 -1.51 0.54
C GLY A 61 3.49 -1.29 -0.28
N LEU A 62 3.62 -0.86 -1.53
CA LEU A 62 2.49 -0.67 -2.45
C LEU A 62 2.31 -1.89 -3.34
N GLU A 63 1.07 -2.18 -3.72
CA GLU A 63 0.78 -3.17 -4.73
C GLU A 63 1.44 -2.84 -6.06
N SER A 64 1.73 -3.88 -6.85
CA SER A 64 2.33 -3.74 -8.17
C SER A 64 1.44 -2.93 -9.11
N THR A 65 2.04 -2.10 -9.94
CA THR A 65 1.38 -1.51 -11.10
C THR A 65 0.91 -2.62 -12.05
N ILE A 66 -0.33 -2.55 -12.51
CA ILE A 66 -0.88 -3.49 -13.50
C ILE A 66 -1.05 -2.76 -14.82
N VAL A 67 -0.42 -3.29 -15.86
CA VAL A 67 -0.50 -2.76 -17.21
C VAL A 67 -1.13 -3.80 -18.13
N ASP A 68 -2.12 -3.39 -18.89
CA ASP A 68 -2.75 -4.18 -19.95
C ASP A 68 -2.03 -3.90 -21.29
N PHE A 69 -1.49 -4.97 -21.88
CA PHE A 69 -0.82 -4.95 -23.20
C PHE A 69 -1.66 -5.61 -24.28
N THR A 70 -2.95 -5.82 -24.06
CA THR A 70 -3.82 -6.46 -25.07
C THR A 70 -4.36 -5.48 -26.11
N GLU A 71 -4.21 -4.18 -25.89
CA GLU A 71 -4.57 -3.11 -26.80
C GLU A 71 -3.30 -2.54 -27.50
N ASP A 72 -3.48 -1.79 -28.56
CA ASP A 72 -2.37 -1.17 -29.32
C ASP A 72 -1.54 -0.21 -28.46
N VAL A 73 -2.18 0.46 -27.52
CA VAL A 73 -1.55 1.35 -26.54
C VAL A 73 -1.69 0.71 -25.16
N PRO A 74 -0.57 0.49 -24.43
CA PRO A 74 -0.62 -0.03 -23.08
C PRO A 74 -1.47 0.82 -22.13
N VAL A 75 -2.28 0.14 -21.29
CA VAL A 75 -3.20 0.82 -20.37
C VAL A 75 -2.89 0.42 -18.93
N VAL A 76 -2.64 1.40 -18.07
CA VAL A 76 -2.49 1.18 -16.62
C VAL A 76 -3.87 0.90 -16.02
N LEU A 77 -4.07 -0.32 -15.56
CA LEU A 77 -5.30 -0.77 -14.89
C LEU A 77 -5.29 -0.54 -13.39
N ARG A 78 -4.12 -0.49 -12.78
CA ARG A 78 -3.91 -0.18 -11.36
C ARG A 78 -2.58 0.53 -11.19
N PRO A 79 -2.56 1.76 -10.63
CA PRO A 79 -1.31 2.43 -10.30
C PRO A 79 -0.63 1.71 -9.11
N GLY A 80 0.70 1.77 -9.07
CA GLY A 80 1.57 1.22 -8.04
C GLY A 80 2.90 1.95 -8.03
N TYR A 81 3.96 1.30 -7.54
CA TYR A 81 5.29 1.90 -7.46
C TYR A 81 5.84 2.36 -8.82
N ILE A 82 5.62 1.58 -9.87
CA ILE A 82 5.99 2.00 -11.23
C ILE A 82 4.96 3.04 -11.68
N SER A 83 5.40 4.29 -11.80
CA SER A 83 4.53 5.41 -12.17
C SER A 83 4.21 5.43 -13.68
N LEU A 84 3.21 6.25 -14.06
CA LEU A 84 2.86 6.44 -15.46
C LEU A 84 4.03 7.03 -16.24
N GLU A 85 4.74 7.99 -15.65
CA GLU A 85 5.91 8.65 -16.26
C GLU A 85 7.03 7.65 -16.53
N MET A 86 7.37 6.79 -15.56
CA MET A 86 8.36 5.72 -15.74
C MET A 86 7.99 4.75 -16.86
N LEU A 87 6.71 4.44 -16.99
CA LEU A 87 6.21 3.60 -18.09
C LEU A 87 6.31 4.32 -19.41
N GLN A 88 5.96 5.61 -19.48
CA GLN A 88 6.03 6.41 -20.70
C GLN A 88 7.47 6.62 -21.17
N GLU A 89 8.42 6.80 -20.27
CA GLU A 89 9.85 6.86 -20.59
C GLU A 89 10.36 5.58 -21.27
N THR A 90 9.80 4.43 -20.91
CA THR A 90 10.25 3.13 -21.43
C THR A 90 9.46 2.68 -22.67
N LEU A 91 8.14 2.90 -22.66
CA LEU A 91 7.21 2.32 -23.64
C LEU A 91 6.67 3.35 -24.65
N GLY A 92 6.86 4.64 -24.40
CA GLY A 92 6.26 5.73 -25.19
C GLY A 92 4.84 6.05 -24.73
N ASP A 93 3.85 5.92 -25.62
CA ASP A 93 2.45 6.22 -25.28
C ASP A 93 1.89 5.14 -24.34
N VAL A 94 1.49 5.56 -23.14
CA VAL A 94 0.83 4.72 -22.12
C VAL A 94 -0.33 5.52 -21.54
N ARG A 95 -1.48 4.89 -21.32
CA ARG A 95 -2.70 5.54 -20.84
C ARG A 95 -3.13 5.00 -19.49
N MET A 96 -3.88 5.80 -18.75
CA MET A 96 -4.60 5.34 -17.57
C MET A 96 -5.97 4.78 -17.97
N ASP A 97 -6.42 3.71 -17.29
CA ASP A 97 -7.78 3.21 -17.45
C ASP A 97 -8.80 4.29 -17.10
N LYS A 98 -9.83 4.45 -17.93
CA LYS A 98 -10.87 5.45 -17.71
C LYS A 98 -11.63 5.25 -16.39
N GLY A 99 -11.74 4.01 -15.92
CA GLY A 99 -12.35 3.69 -14.64
C GLY A 99 -11.58 4.20 -13.43
N LEU A 100 -10.30 4.56 -13.59
CA LEU A 100 -9.49 5.20 -12.54
C LEU A 100 -9.69 6.73 -12.49
N LEU A 101 -10.14 7.32 -13.60
CA LEU A 101 -10.28 8.77 -13.76
C LEU A 101 -11.68 9.28 -13.44
N ILE A 102 -12.67 8.39 -13.36
CA ILE A 102 -14.07 8.74 -13.21
C ILE A 102 -14.59 8.20 -11.88
N THR A 103 -15.08 9.09 -11.02
CA THR A 103 -15.72 8.76 -9.73
C THR A 103 -17.15 8.19 -9.90
N ASP A 104 -17.58 7.93 -11.13
CA ASP A 104 -18.93 7.42 -11.41
C ASP A 104 -19.02 5.92 -11.14
N SER A 105 -19.92 5.55 -10.23
CA SER A 105 -20.19 4.17 -9.81
C SER A 105 -20.68 3.22 -10.91
N SER A 106 -20.98 3.74 -12.10
CA SER A 106 -21.41 2.94 -13.26
C SER A 106 -20.25 2.33 -14.05
N VAL A 107 -19.02 2.83 -13.90
CA VAL A 107 -17.82 2.31 -14.59
C VAL A 107 -17.12 1.31 -13.70
N HIS A 108 -17.11 0.05 -14.11
CA HIS A 108 -16.45 -1.02 -13.35
C HIS A 108 -14.97 -1.09 -13.75
N PRO A 109 -14.02 -0.92 -12.80
CA PRO A 109 -12.59 -1.11 -13.07
C PRO A 109 -12.30 -2.53 -13.57
N LYS A 110 -11.42 -2.66 -14.57
CA LYS A 110 -11.01 -3.95 -15.12
C LYS A 110 -10.05 -4.72 -14.20
N ALA A 111 -9.36 -4.04 -13.28
CA ALA A 111 -8.35 -4.67 -12.44
C ALA A 111 -8.95 -5.45 -11.26
N PRO A 112 -8.39 -6.63 -10.92
CA PRO A 112 -8.69 -7.31 -9.66
C PRO A 112 -8.34 -6.42 -8.46
N GLY A 113 -9.16 -6.45 -7.41
CA GLY A 113 -8.93 -5.67 -6.20
C GLY A 113 -9.52 -4.25 -6.21
N MET A 114 -10.07 -3.78 -7.34
CA MET A 114 -10.71 -2.46 -7.43
C MET A 114 -12.23 -2.51 -7.21
N LYS A 115 -12.83 -3.70 -7.21
CA LYS A 115 -14.30 -3.89 -7.18
C LYS A 115 -14.91 -3.94 -5.78
N TYR A 116 -14.12 -4.24 -4.76
CA TYR A 116 -14.57 -4.36 -3.37
C TYR A 116 -13.66 -3.54 -2.45
N ARG A 117 -14.12 -3.25 -1.24
CA ARG A 117 -13.29 -2.64 -0.19
C ARG A 117 -12.18 -3.64 0.20
N HIS A 118 -11.05 -3.56 -0.50
CA HIS A 118 -9.86 -4.32 -0.21
C HIS A 118 -8.89 -3.51 0.64
N TYR A 119 -8.02 -4.20 1.39
CA TYR A 119 -6.93 -3.57 2.16
C TYR A 119 -7.40 -2.59 3.24
N ALA A 120 -8.62 -2.76 3.74
CA ALA A 120 -9.14 -1.89 4.78
C ALA A 120 -8.48 -2.23 6.13
N PRO A 121 -7.82 -1.27 6.78
CA PRO A 121 -7.36 -1.45 8.15
C PRO A 121 -8.54 -1.69 9.10
N LYS A 122 -8.29 -2.29 10.26
CA LYS A 122 -9.33 -2.50 11.29
C LYS A 122 -9.79 -1.18 11.91
N ALA A 123 -8.92 -0.17 11.92
CA ALA A 123 -9.20 1.15 12.46
C ALA A 123 -9.79 2.08 11.38
N ASP A 124 -10.59 3.03 11.83
CA ASP A 124 -11.03 4.14 10.98
C ASP A 124 -9.83 5.06 10.71
N LEU A 125 -9.64 5.43 9.44
CA LEU A 125 -8.59 6.32 9.00
C LEU A 125 -9.21 7.62 8.47
N SER A 126 -8.73 8.76 8.98
CA SER A 126 -9.07 10.09 8.48
C SER A 126 -7.81 10.80 8.01
N ILE A 127 -7.89 11.42 6.84
CA ILE A 127 -6.82 12.29 6.31
C ILE A 127 -7.26 13.73 6.56
N ILE A 128 -6.39 14.50 7.22
CA ILE A 128 -6.64 15.93 7.52
C ILE A 128 -5.72 16.75 6.61
N GLU A 129 -6.31 17.63 5.82
CA GLU A 129 -5.60 18.46 4.86
C GLU A 129 -5.82 19.95 5.19
N GLY A 130 -4.81 20.77 4.92
CA GLY A 130 -4.86 22.23 5.14
C GLY A 130 -3.48 22.80 5.41
N ASN A 131 -3.42 24.02 5.96
CA ASN A 131 -2.17 24.56 6.45
C ASN A 131 -1.73 23.81 7.73
N GLU A 132 -0.43 23.79 8.01
CA GLU A 132 0.16 22.98 9.07
C GLU A 132 -0.42 23.28 10.46
N GLU A 133 -0.63 24.55 10.80
CA GLU A 133 -1.15 24.95 12.11
C GLU A 133 -2.57 24.45 12.34
N ASP A 134 -3.45 24.59 11.34
CA ASP A 134 -4.83 24.14 11.42
C ASP A 134 -4.92 22.59 11.42
N VAL A 135 -4.07 21.92 10.64
CA VAL A 135 -3.98 20.45 10.62
C VAL A 135 -3.60 19.93 12.00
N VAL A 136 -2.55 20.48 12.63
CA VAL A 136 -2.12 20.06 13.96
C VAL A 136 -3.20 20.33 15.01
N ALA A 137 -3.84 21.49 14.97
CA ALA A 137 -4.92 21.83 15.90
C ALA A 137 -6.12 20.88 15.73
N CYS A 138 -6.53 20.61 14.50
CA CYS A 138 -7.63 19.70 14.18
C CYS A 138 -7.34 18.27 14.64
N ILE A 139 -6.15 17.75 14.36
CA ILE A 139 -5.76 16.38 14.77
C ILE A 139 -5.74 16.26 16.29
N ASN A 140 -5.17 17.24 17.03
CA ASN A 140 -5.17 17.21 18.48
C ASN A 140 -6.60 17.25 19.04
N HIS A 141 -7.48 18.08 18.48
CA HIS A 141 -8.88 18.15 18.90
C HIS A 141 -9.60 16.81 18.68
N LEU A 142 -9.48 16.20 17.49
CA LEU A 142 -10.07 14.91 17.19
C LEU A 142 -9.50 13.79 18.08
N THR A 143 -8.20 13.85 18.39
CA THR A 143 -7.53 12.92 19.31
C THR A 143 -8.12 13.03 20.69
N ASP A 144 -8.26 14.23 21.25
CA ASP A 144 -8.82 14.46 22.58
C ASP A 144 -10.27 13.96 22.67
N GLU A 145 -11.08 14.21 21.64
CA GLU A 145 -12.45 13.68 21.57
C GLU A 145 -12.50 12.14 21.57
N ALA A 146 -11.61 11.51 20.80
CA ALA A 146 -11.56 10.05 20.70
C ALA A 146 -11.06 9.40 22.00
N VAL A 147 -10.01 9.97 22.62
CA VAL A 147 -9.48 9.53 23.91
C VAL A 147 -10.52 9.69 25.01
N ALA A 148 -11.28 10.80 25.03
CA ALA A 148 -12.38 11.01 25.98
C ALA A 148 -13.48 9.93 25.86
N LYS A 149 -13.64 9.31 24.68
CA LYS A 149 -14.54 8.16 24.43
C LYS A 149 -13.90 6.81 24.73
N GLY A 150 -12.65 6.79 25.26
CA GLY A 150 -11.90 5.56 25.58
C GLY A 150 -11.29 4.87 24.37
N LEU A 151 -11.17 5.54 23.22
CA LEU A 151 -10.56 4.99 22.01
C LEU A 151 -9.03 5.17 22.06
N LYS A 152 -8.30 4.24 21.44
CA LYS A 152 -6.87 4.40 21.15
C LYS A 152 -6.71 5.15 19.83
N VAL A 153 -5.82 6.13 19.81
CA VAL A 153 -5.57 6.98 18.63
C VAL A 153 -4.11 6.84 18.20
N GLY A 154 -3.91 6.55 16.91
CA GLY A 154 -2.61 6.63 16.25
C GLY A 154 -2.59 7.84 15.32
N VAL A 155 -1.47 8.58 15.31
CA VAL A 155 -1.24 9.68 14.38
C VAL A 155 -0.03 9.35 13.50
N ILE A 156 -0.22 9.37 12.19
CA ILE A 156 0.88 9.28 11.22
C ILE A 156 1.28 10.70 10.85
N ALA A 157 2.54 11.06 11.11
CA ALA A 157 3.04 12.40 10.93
C ALA A 157 4.44 12.41 10.31
N THR A 158 4.90 13.57 9.88
CA THR A 158 6.30 13.79 9.49
C THR A 158 7.15 14.19 10.70
N ASP A 159 8.48 14.13 10.56
CA ASP A 159 9.41 14.47 11.64
C ASP A 159 9.24 15.90 12.13
N GLU A 160 8.84 16.83 11.25
CA GLU A 160 8.62 18.24 11.56
C GLU A 160 7.44 18.46 12.51
N THR A 161 6.42 17.61 12.44
CA THR A 161 5.17 17.82 13.20
C THR A 161 4.93 16.79 14.29
N LYS A 162 5.64 15.65 14.30
CA LYS A 162 5.38 14.54 15.23
C LYS A 162 5.37 14.92 16.71
N ALA A 163 6.22 15.89 17.12
CA ALA A 163 6.31 16.35 18.50
C ALA A 163 5.14 17.25 18.92
N ARG A 164 4.28 17.65 17.98
CA ARG A 164 3.16 18.58 18.20
C ARG A 164 1.84 17.86 18.50
N TYR A 165 1.81 16.53 18.42
CA TYR A 165 0.63 15.72 18.71
C TYR A 165 0.70 15.16 20.12
N ALA A 166 -0.35 15.37 20.89
CA ALA A 166 -0.50 14.89 22.27
C ALA A 166 -1.54 13.77 22.34
N HIS A 167 -1.46 12.95 23.40
CA HIS A 167 -2.44 11.92 23.76
C HIS A 167 -2.67 10.81 22.70
N ALA A 168 -1.76 10.68 21.71
CA ALA A 168 -1.80 9.66 20.67
C ALA A 168 -0.49 8.88 20.59
N ASP A 169 -0.55 7.69 20.02
CA ASP A 169 0.63 6.96 19.56
C ASP A 169 1.08 7.57 18.22
N VAL A 170 2.17 8.36 18.24
CA VAL A 170 2.63 9.09 17.06
C VAL A 170 3.70 8.30 16.31
N LEU A 171 3.47 8.08 15.03
CA LEU A 171 4.39 7.43 14.13
C LEU A 171 4.90 8.41 13.08
N SER A 172 6.23 8.57 13.00
CA SER A 172 6.85 9.34 11.93
C SER A 172 7.06 8.52 10.68
N ILE A 173 6.74 9.10 9.53
CA ILE A 173 7.05 8.58 8.20
C ILE A 173 8.31 9.21 7.59
N GLY A 174 9.06 10.01 8.33
CA GLY A 174 10.28 10.68 7.88
C GLY A 174 10.10 12.18 7.71
N SER A 175 11.13 12.85 7.18
CA SER A 175 11.14 14.29 6.90
C SER A 175 10.57 14.58 5.51
N ARG A 176 9.89 15.72 5.36
CA ARG A 176 9.44 16.24 4.05
C ARG A 176 10.60 16.69 3.15
N GLU A 177 11.77 16.97 3.74
CA GLU A 177 12.97 17.40 3.00
C GLU A 177 13.71 16.23 2.36
N GLU A 178 13.41 15.00 2.78
CA GLU A 178 14.02 13.78 2.27
C GLU A 178 13.03 13.02 1.38
N GLU A 179 12.86 13.44 0.12
CA GLU A 179 11.90 12.86 -0.84
C GLU A 179 12.03 11.33 -0.98
N GLU A 180 13.25 10.78 -0.99
CA GLU A 180 13.47 9.33 -1.03
C GLU A 180 13.01 8.63 0.25
N THR A 181 13.09 9.28 1.40
CA THR A 181 12.73 8.70 2.69
C THR A 181 11.22 8.56 2.85
N ILE A 182 10.42 9.48 2.33
CA ILE A 182 8.97 9.44 2.42
C ILE A 182 8.41 8.22 1.67
N ALA A 183 8.87 7.96 0.45
CA ALA A 183 8.43 6.81 -0.34
C ALA A 183 8.77 5.48 0.36
N HIS A 184 9.97 5.36 0.95
CA HIS A 184 10.40 4.17 1.67
C HIS A 184 9.71 3.98 3.03
N HIS A 185 9.43 5.05 3.76
CA HIS A 185 8.79 4.97 5.07
C HIS A 185 7.28 4.75 5.00
N GLN A 186 6.59 5.26 3.99
CA GLN A 186 5.17 4.95 3.75
C GLN A 186 4.96 3.44 3.56
N SER A 187 5.89 2.75 2.89
CA SER A 187 5.83 1.31 2.73
C SER A 187 6.09 0.52 4.02
N ARG A 188 6.91 1.07 4.90
CA ARG A 188 7.37 0.35 6.11
C ARG A 188 6.39 0.42 7.29
N LYS A 189 5.53 1.41 7.36
CA LYS A 189 4.79 1.73 8.58
C LYS A 189 3.27 1.67 8.46
N THR A 190 2.72 1.51 7.27
CA THR A 190 1.27 1.38 7.06
C THR A 190 0.72 -0.03 7.31
N SER A 191 1.55 -0.99 7.69
CA SER A 191 1.07 -2.29 8.13
C SER A 191 0.69 -2.23 9.61
N TYR A 192 -0.45 -1.64 9.92
CA TYR A 192 -0.97 -1.64 11.28
C TYR A 192 -1.90 -2.81 11.54
N ARG A 193 -1.65 -3.39 12.71
CA ARG A 193 -2.48 -4.39 13.38
C ARG A 193 -3.88 -3.87 13.71
#